data_ffcc90174a7a32a994219d1c7d3348ed
#
_entry.id   ffcc90174a7a32a994219d1c7d3348ed
#
_cell.length_a   1.000
_cell.length_b   1.000
_cell.length_c   1.000
_cell.angle_alpha   90.00
_cell.angle_beta   90.00
_cell.angle_gamma   90.00
#
_symmetry.space_group_name_H-M   'P 1'
#
loop_
_entity.id
_entity.type
_entity.pdbx_description
1 polymer ?
#
loop_
_entity_poly.entity_id
_entity_poly.type
_entity_poly.pdbx_seq_one_letter_code
_entity_poly.pdbx_strand_id
1 'polypeptide(L)'
;MTSYHAMAHRGDVGNGEDVVVHGLGGIGLSAVHIANALGANVIGVDLFDEKLDKAESLGAVETVNASEVDDAAKEVQDITNGGADCSVDALGIETTCLNAVNSLKKGGRHVQVGLTTSEEAGQVPLPTDEFVAKEIDFRGSLGLQPSRYSEMLDMIKTGKLDPTELVSETISIDEVPDKLAAMSDYDTMGIPVCSDFS
;
A
#
# COMPACT_ATOMS: atom_id res chain seq x y z
N MET A 1 4.47 -2.40 -10.70
CA MET A 1 5.67 -3.28 -10.51
C MET A 1 6.12 -3.32 -9.05
N THR A 2 6.44 -2.19 -8.44
CA THR A 2 6.85 -2.12 -7.02
C THR A 2 5.83 -2.79 -6.09
N SER A 3 4.56 -2.42 -6.20
CA SER A 3 3.49 -3.01 -5.39
C SER A 3 3.26 -4.50 -5.67
N TYR A 4 3.49 -4.95 -6.92
CA TYR A 4 3.43 -6.39 -7.23
C TYR A 4 4.52 -7.17 -6.48
N HIS A 5 5.76 -6.64 -6.48
CA HIS A 5 6.85 -7.25 -5.71
C HIS A 5 6.53 -7.26 -4.21
N ALA A 6 6.00 -6.14 -3.70
CA ALA A 6 5.62 -6.03 -2.30
C ALA A 6 4.56 -7.07 -1.91
N MET A 7 3.49 -7.20 -2.69
CA MET A 7 2.39 -8.13 -2.36
C MET A 7 2.73 -9.59 -2.66
N ALA A 8 3.09 -9.90 -3.92
CA ALA A 8 3.26 -11.28 -4.36
C ALA A 8 4.54 -11.96 -3.84
N HIS A 9 5.66 -11.19 -3.71
CA HIS A 9 6.94 -11.80 -3.39
C HIS A 9 7.42 -11.50 -1.97
N ARG A 10 7.23 -10.27 -1.49
CA ARG A 10 7.71 -9.90 -0.15
C ARG A 10 6.65 -10.16 0.91
N GLY A 11 5.41 -9.81 0.63
CA GLY A 11 4.26 -10.09 1.46
C GLY A 11 3.83 -11.55 1.40
N ASP A 12 4.12 -12.24 0.28
CA ASP A 12 3.64 -13.62 0.05
C ASP A 12 2.13 -13.73 0.29
N VAL A 13 1.42 -12.74 -0.24
CA VAL A 13 -0.02 -12.57 -0.02
C VAL A 13 -0.80 -13.67 -0.73
N GLY A 14 -1.65 -14.34 0.02
CA GLY A 14 -2.48 -15.44 -0.46
C GLY A 14 -3.98 -15.19 -0.36
N ASN A 15 -4.73 -16.10 -0.93
CA ASN A 15 -6.19 -16.06 -0.93
C ASN A 15 -6.77 -16.16 0.48
N GLY A 16 -7.67 -15.23 0.82
CA GLY A 16 -8.38 -15.20 2.11
C GLY A 16 -7.58 -14.61 3.27
N GLU A 17 -6.35 -14.12 3.06
CA GLU A 17 -5.60 -13.39 4.07
C GLU A 17 -6.13 -11.96 4.23
N ASP A 18 -6.10 -11.44 5.44
CA ASP A 18 -6.40 -10.04 5.74
C ASP A 18 -5.12 -9.21 5.51
N VAL A 19 -5.20 -8.25 4.59
CA VAL A 19 -4.07 -7.39 4.21
C VAL A 19 -4.42 -5.93 4.46
N VAL A 20 -3.62 -5.23 5.25
CA VAL A 20 -3.81 -3.78 5.47
C VAL A 20 -2.76 -2.98 4.72
N VAL A 21 -3.19 -1.91 4.04
CA VAL A 21 -2.34 -0.99 3.29
C VAL A 21 -2.46 0.41 3.89
N HIS A 22 -1.38 0.92 4.46
CA HIS A 22 -1.28 2.27 4.99
C HIS A 22 -0.67 3.22 3.96
N GLY A 23 -1.41 4.30 3.64
CA GLY A 23 -1.08 5.26 2.59
C GLY A 23 -1.58 4.82 1.22
N LEU A 24 -2.62 5.50 0.72
CA LEU A 24 -3.32 5.17 -0.52
C LEU A 24 -2.96 6.11 -1.68
N GLY A 25 -1.67 6.44 -1.81
CA GLY A 25 -1.12 7.04 -3.02
C GLY A 25 -0.99 6.01 -4.16
N GLY A 26 -0.27 6.34 -5.22
CA GLY A 26 -0.12 5.46 -6.40
C GLY A 26 0.42 4.06 -6.05
N ILE A 27 1.35 3.96 -5.10
CA ILE A 27 1.90 2.66 -4.63
C ILE A 27 0.85 1.91 -3.81
N GLY A 28 0.19 2.57 -2.86
CA GLY A 28 -0.80 1.92 -1.98
C GLY A 28 -2.03 1.46 -2.75
N LEU A 29 -2.63 2.29 -3.59
CA LEU A 29 -3.75 1.90 -4.45
C LEU A 29 -3.39 0.73 -5.37
N SER A 30 -2.16 0.73 -5.92
CA SER A 30 -1.65 -0.42 -6.69
C SER A 30 -1.52 -1.67 -5.82
N ALA A 31 -1.12 -1.54 -4.54
CA ALA A 31 -1.03 -2.66 -3.61
C ALA A 31 -2.42 -3.23 -3.27
N VAL A 32 -3.41 -2.37 -3.03
CA VAL A 32 -4.82 -2.77 -2.84
C VAL A 32 -5.32 -3.58 -4.03
N HIS A 33 -5.18 -3.04 -5.25
CA HIS A 33 -5.64 -3.70 -6.47
C HIS A 33 -4.97 -5.07 -6.69
N ILE A 34 -3.66 -5.16 -6.45
CA ILE A 34 -2.90 -6.41 -6.61
C ILE A 34 -3.27 -7.43 -5.51
N ALA A 35 -3.36 -7.02 -4.25
CA ALA A 35 -3.73 -7.91 -3.15
C ALA A 35 -5.15 -8.48 -3.35
N ASN A 36 -6.11 -7.65 -3.77
CA ASN A 36 -7.43 -8.11 -4.17
C ASN A 36 -7.37 -9.13 -5.33
N ALA A 37 -6.56 -8.87 -6.37
CA ALA A 37 -6.38 -9.80 -7.48
C ALA A 37 -5.69 -11.12 -7.06
N LEU A 38 -4.96 -11.14 -5.96
CA LEU A 38 -4.40 -12.35 -5.33
C LEU A 38 -5.41 -13.07 -4.42
N GLY A 39 -6.58 -12.46 -4.19
CA GLY A 39 -7.68 -13.06 -3.42
C GLY A 39 -7.67 -12.72 -1.93
N ALA A 40 -6.94 -11.71 -1.51
CA ALA A 40 -6.92 -11.23 -0.13
C ALA A 40 -8.15 -10.36 0.19
N ASN A 41 -8.50 -10.26 1.48
CA ASN A 41 -9.39 -9.26 2.04
C ASN A 41 -8.55 -8.01 2.35
N VAL A 42 -8.74 -6.94 1.60
CA VAL A 42 -7.87 -5.76 1.70
C VAL A 42 -8.54 -4.66 2.50
N ILE A 43 -7.82 -4.12 3.49
CA ILE A 43 -8.21 -2.95 4.26
C ILE A 43 -7.32 -1.78 3.83
N GLY A 44 -7.93 -0.68 3.40
CA GLY A 44 -7.22 0.55 3.04
C GLY A 44 -7.21 1.55 4.20
N VAL A 45 -6.07 2.19 4.48
CA VAL A 45 -5.95 3.22 5.53
C VAL A 45 -5.32 4.48 4.94
N ASP A 46 -6.02 5.61 5.02
CA ASP A 46 -5.52 6.93 4.60
C ASP A 46 -6.21 8.02 5.42
N LEU A 47 -5.85 9.28 5.22
CA LEU A 47 -6.45 10.45 5.86
C LEU A 47 -7.59 11.07 5.02
N PHE A 48 -7.69 10.73 3.74
CA PHE A 48 -8.56 11.39 2.76
C PHE A 48 -9.61 10.44 2.20
N ASP A 49 -10.88 10.80 2.38
CA ASP A 49 -12.03 9.99 1.93
C ASP A 49 -11.98 9.63 0.45
N GLU A 50 -11.56 10.57 -0.40
CA GLU A 50 -11.42 10.32 -1.85
C GLU A 50 -10.47 9.17 -2.18
N LYS A 51 -9.40 8.99 -1.38
CA LYS A 51 -8.46 7.87 -1.53
C LYS A 51 -9.03 6.57 -1.01
N LEU A 52 -9.83 6.64 0.07
CA LEU A 52 -10.56 5.52 0.62
C LEU A 52 -11.61 5.00 -0.38
N ASP A 53 -12.43 5.90 -0.94
CA ASP A 53 -13.39 5.57 -1.99
C ASP A 53 -12.70 4.91 -3.21
N LYS A 54 -11.53 5.44 -3.59
CA LYS A 54 -10.74 4.85 -4.68
C LYS A 54 -10.25 3.45 -4.33
N ALA A 55 -9.80 3.22 -3.11
CA ALA A 55 -9.37 1.90 -2.65
C ALA A 55 -10.53 0.89 -2.68
N GLU A 56 -11.73 1.27 -2.26
CA GLU A 56 -12.93 0.45 -2.37
C GLU A 56 -13.24 0.08 -3.82
N SER A 57 -13.16 1.06 -4.74
CA SER A 57 -13.35 0.80 -6.17
C SER A 57 -12.33 -0.17 -6.76
N LEU A 58 -11.15 -0.32 -6.16
CA LEU A 58 -10.07 -1.23 -6.53
C LEU A 58 -10.12 -2.56 -5.78
N GLY A 59 -11.14 -2.77 -4.92
CA GLY A 59 -11.40 -4.03 -4.25
C GLY A 59 -11.02 -4.08 -2.78
N ALA A 60 -10.77 -2.96 -2.11
CA ALA A 60 -10.74 -2.95 -0.65
C ALA A 60 -12.12 -3.32 -0.10
N VAL A 61 -12.16 -4.24 0.85
CA VAL A 61 -13.41 -4.70 1.47
C VAL A 61 -13.84 -3.81 2.63
N GLU A 62 -12.89 -3.10 3.23
CA GLU A 62 -13.08 -2.12 4.30
C GLU A 62 -12.04 -1.01 4.16
N THR A 63 -12.36 0.16 4.70
CA THR A 63 -11.45 1.32 4.74
C THR A 63 -11.48 1.97 6.12
N VAL A 64 -10.37 2.62 6.50
CA VAL A 64 -10.22 3.34 7.75
C VAL A 64 -9.71 4.75 7.46
N ASN A 65 -10.51 5.77 7.80
CA ASN A 65 -10.04 7.15 7.81
C ASN A 65 -9.27 7.42 9.10
N ALA A 66 -7.93 7.44 9.00
CA ALA A 66 -7.06 7.62 10.15
C ALA A 66 -7.13 9.04 10.76
N SER A 67 -7.80 10.00 10.12
CA SER A 67 -8.06 11.32 10.69
C SER A 67 -9.31 11.35 11.59
N GLU A 68 -10.16 10.33 11.52
CA GLU A 68 -11.43 10.24 12.26
C GLU A 68 -11.40 9.27 13.43
N VAL A 69 -10.31 8.51 13.58
CA VAL A 69 -10.14 7.52 14.65
C VAL A 69 -8.95 7.85 15.55
N ASP A 70 -9.03 7.52 16.82
CA ASP A 70 -7.94 7.76 17.79
C ASP A 70 -6.75 6.82 17.56
N ASP A 71 -6.99 5.61 17.06
CA ASP A 71 -5.99 4.56 16.83
C ASP A 71 -6.36 3.70 15.61
N ALA A 72 -5.74 4.02 14.47
CA ALA A 72 -5.99 3.32 13.22
C ALA A 72 -5.55 1.84 13.27
N ALA A 73 -4.50 1.51 14.01
CA ALA A 73 -4.06 0.13 14.15
C ALA A 73 -5.08 -0.70 14.95
N LYS A 74 -5.66 -0.11 15.99
CA LYS A 74 -6.71 -0.76 16.77
C LYS A 74 -7.98 -0.99 15.96
N GLU A 75 -8.37 -0.02 15.13
CA GLU A 75 -9.52 -0.15 14.23
C GLU A 75 -9.32 -1.33 13.26
N VAL A 76 -8.14 -1.44 12.65
CA VAL A 76 -7.79 -2.58 11.79
C VAL A 76 -7.84 -3.91 12.56
N GLN A 77 -7.34 -3.94 13.81
CA GLN A 77 -7.43 -5.16 14.64
C GLN A 77 -8.88 -5.56 14.93
N ASP A 78 -9.77 -4.59 15.13
CA ASP A 78 -11.19 -4.85 15.40
C ASP A 78 -11.91 -5.35 14.13
N ILE A 79 -11.63 -4.76 12.96
CA ILE A 79 -12.12 -5.21 11.65
C ILE A 79 -11.68 -6.66 11.36
N THR A 80 -10.43 -6.99 11.62
CA THR A 80 -9.82 -8.30 11.31
C THR A 80 -9.95 -9.33 12.45
N ASN A 81 -10.64 -8.99 13.53
CA ASN A 81 -10.79 -9.85 14.71
C ASN A 81 -9.46 -10.33 15.31
N GLY A 82 -8.47 -9.44 15.40
CA GLY A 82 -7.20 -9.73 16.07
C GLY A 82 -5.93 -9.32 15.34
N GLY A 83 -6.05 -8.71 14.19
CA GLY A 83 -4.97 -8.16 13.38
C GLY A 83 -4.82 -8.82 12.02
N ALA A 84 -4.20 -8.09 11.11
CA ALA A 84 -3.97 -8.51 9.73
C ALA A 84 -2.85 -9.58 9.61
N ASP A 85 -2.93 -10.40 8.57
CA ASP A 85 -1.87 -11.35 8.18
C ASP A 85 -0.65 -10.64 7.62
N CYS A 86 -0.91 -9.60 6.81
CA CYS A 86 0.13 -8.81 6.16
C CYS A 86 -0.21 -7.32 6.27
N SER A 87 0.77 -6.49 6.56
CA SER A 87 0.64 -5.04 6.50
C SER A 87 1.66 -4.43 5.53
N VAL A 88 1.27 -3.32 4.91
CA VAL A 88 2.13 -2.56 4.01
C VAL A 88 2.16 -1.10 4.43
N ASP A 89 3.35 -0.54 4.57
CA ASP A 89 3.52 0.90 4.61
C ASP A 89 3.99 1.39 3.24
N ALA A 90 3.10 2.10 2.53
CA ALA A 90 3.36 2.67 1.21
C ALA A 90 3.75 4.16 1.26
N LEU A 91 3.83 4.76 2.46
CA LEU A 91 4.17 6.17 2.66
C LEU A 91 5.60 6.36 3.19
N GLY A 92 5.95 5.71 4.31
CA GLY A 92 7.30 5.69 4.88
C GLY A 92 7.54 6.64 6.06
N ILE A 93 6.52 7.29 6.60
CA ILE A 93 6.64 8.10 7.81
C ILE A 93 6.49 7.24 9.07
N GLU A 94 7.02 7.72 10.20
CA GLU A 94 6.97 7.00 11.48
C GLU A 94 5.57 6.52 11.83
N THR A 95 4.57 7.40 11.71
CA THR A 95 3.18 7.09 12.08
C THR A 95 2.61 5.94 11.26
N THR A 96 2.78 5.94 9.94
CA THR A 96 2.23 4.87 9.09
C THR A 96 2.98 3.56 9.28
N CYS A 97 4.29 3.59 9.45
CA CYS A 97 5.09 2.41 9.74
C CYS A 97 4.66 1.75 11.07
N LEU A 98 4.52 2.54 12.14
CA LEU A 98 4.09 2.04 13.44
C LEU A 98 2.64 1.51 13.41
N ASN A 99 1.72 2.23 12.79
CA ASN A 99 0.34 1.77 12.63
C ASN A 99 0.28 0.46 11.84
N ALA A 100 1.05 0.34 10.75
CA ALA A 100 1.10 -0.86 9.94
C ALA A 100 1.63 -2.07 10.73
N VAL A 101 2.69 -1.90 11.52
CA VAL A 101 3.22 -2.95 12.38
C VAL A 101 2.24 -3.33 13.48
N ASN A 102 1.65 -2.33 14.15
CA ASN A 102 0.71 -2.56 15.25
C ASN A 102 -0.60 -3.20 14.78
N SER A 103 -0.99 -3.04 13.52
CA SER A 103 -2.17 -3.68 12.91
C SER A 103 -2.05 -5.20 12.77
N LEU A 104 -0.84 -5.76 12.94
CA LEU A 104 -0.58 -7.17 12.68
C LEU A 104 -1.02 -8.09 13.84
N LYS A 105 -1.53 -9.26 13.47
CA LYS A 105 -1.70 -10.39 14.39
C LYS A 105 -0.37 -11.08 14.70
N LYS A 106 -0.39 -12.02 15.63
CA LYS A 106 0.76 -12.89 15.89
C LYS A 106 1.15 -13.70 14.64
N GLY A 107 2.44 -13.73 14.33
CA GLY A 107 2.99 -14.35 13.12
C GLY A 107 2.73 -13.54 11.84
N GLY A 108 2.27 -12.30 11.99
CA GLY A 108 2.05 -11.40 10.86
C GLY A 108 3.35 -10.90 10.23
N ARG A 109 3.24 -10.39 9.00
CA ARG A 109 4.38 -9.88 8.23
C ARG A 109 4.14 -8.46 7.76
N HIS A 110 5.10 -7.59 8.06
CA HIS A 110 5.13 -6.21 7.60
C HIS A 110 5.99 -6.08 6.35
N VAL A 111 5.50 -5.36 5.33
CA VAL A 111 6.25 -5.01 4.13
C VAL A 111 6.44 -3.50 4.06
N GLN A 112 7.66 -3.05 4.28
CA GLN A 112 8.06 -1.65 4.15
C GLN A 112 8.38 -1.34 2.69
N VAL A 113 7.62 -0.45 2.07
CA VAL A 113 7.80 0.04 0.69
C VAL A 113 8.15 1.52 0.68
N GLY A 114 7.43 2.30 1.49
CA GLY A 114 7.68 3.73 1.64
C GLY A 114 9.08 4.00 2.20
N LEU A 115 9.75 4.98 1.62
CA LEU A 115 11.02 5.48 2.14
C LEU A 115 10.73 6.59 3.13
N THR A 116 11.54 6.67 4.18
CA THR A 116 11.44 7.74 5.17
C THR A 116 11.67 9.12 4.56
N THR A 117 11.08 10.13 5.18
CA THR A 117 11.28 11.54 4.79
C THR A 117 12.54 12.12 5.45
N SER A 118 12.75 13.43 5.26
CA SER A 118 13.83 14.14 5.93
C SER A 118 13.64 14.22 7.47
N GLU A 119 12.42 14.07 7.95
CA GLU A 119 12.09 14.12 9.39
C GLU A 119 12.58 12.86 10.09
N GLU A 120 12.30 11.69 9.55
CA GLU A 120 12.75 10.41 10.11
C GLU A 120 14.23 10.14 9.86
N ALA A 121 14.83 10.81 8.86
CA ALA A 121 16.25 10.68 8.53
C ALA A 121 16.74 9.22 8.37
N GLY A 122 15.89 8.37 7.81
CA GLY A 122 16.21 6.95 7.57
C GLY A 122 15.91 6.03 8.75
N GLN A 123 15.28 6.50 9.82
CA GLN A 123 15.07 5.72 11.04
C GLN A 123 13.63 5.84 11.56
N VAL A 124 13.07 4.72 12.00
CA VAL A 124 11.80 4.64 12.72
C VAL A 124 12.01 3.84 14.01
N PRO A 125 11.54 4.31 15.19
CA PRO A 125 11.66 3.59 16.45
C PRO A 125 10.64 2.45 16.51
N LEU A 126 11.06 1.24 16.18
CA LEU A 126 10.20 0.06 16.17
C LEU A 126 10.03 -0.55 17.59
N PRO A 127 8.83 -1.05 17.94
CA PRO A 127 8.55 -1.69 19.23
C PRO A 127 9.10 -3.12 19.25
N THR A 128 10.39 -3.28 19.52
CA THR A 128 11.09 -4.56 19.41
C THR A 128 10.53 -5.66 20.32
N ASP A 129 10.01 -5.30 21.49
CA ASP A 129 9.40 -6.28 22.41
C ASP A 129 8.10 -6.86 21.83
N GLU A 130 7.33 -6.04 21.12
CA GLU A 130 6.13 -6.48 20.37
C GLU A 130 6.50 -7.44 19.23
N PHE A 131 7.61 -7.17 18.53
CA PHE A 131 8.12 -8.07 17.48
C PHE A 131 8.40 -9.46 18.02
N VAL A 132 9.05 -9.53 19.19
CA VAL A 132 9.34 -10.80 19.84
C VAL A 132 8.05 -11.49 20.32
N ALA A 133 7.17 -10.74 21.00
CA ALA A 133 5.93 -11.28 21.57
C ALA A 133 4.97 -11.80 20.50
N LYS A 134 4.88 -11.08 19.37
CA LYS A 134 4.01 -11.43 18.24
C LYS A 134 4.69 -12.24 17.14
N GLU A 135 6.00 -12.48 17.22
CA GLU A 135 6.78 -13.20 16.18
C GLU A 135 6.61 -12.54 14.78
N ILE A 136 6.76 -11.21 14.71
CA ILE A 136 6.53 -10.44 13.48
C ILE A 136 7.73 -10.49 12.55
N ASP A 137 7.47 -10.74 11.26
CA ASP A 137 8.42 -10.57 10.17
C ASP A 137 8.40 -9.12 9.64
N PHE A 138 9.54 -8.44 9.62
CA PHE A 138 9.71 -7.13 8.98
C PHE A 138 10.51 -7.27 7.69
N ARG A 139 9.93 -6.90 6.55
CA ARG A 139 10.48 -7.15 5.21
C ARG A 139 10.53 -5.87 4.39
N GLY A 140 11.71 -5.45 3.96
CA GLY A 140 11.84 -4.37 2.97
C GLY A 140 11.48 -4.84 1.56
N SER A 141 10.92 -3.94 0.73
CA SER A 141 10.58 -4.20 -0.66
C SER A 141 11.02 -3.05 -1.56
N LEU A 142 11.77 -3.33 -2.61
CA LEU A 142 12.25 -2.34 -3.57
C LEU A 142 12.08 -2.84 -5.01
N GLY A 143 11.30 -2.09 -5.80
CA GLY A 143 11.12 -2.33 -7.23
C GLY A 143 10.64 -3.74 -7.58
N LEU A 144 10.94 -4.18 -8.77
CA LEU A 144 10.75 -5.56 -9.24
C LEU A 144 11.81 -5.87 -10.28
N GLN A 145 12.46 -7.03 -10.17
CA GLN A 145 13.45 -7.47 -11.14
C GLN A 145 12.78 -7.81 -12.50
N PRO A 146 13.35 -7.39 -13.64
CA PRO A 146 12.76 -7.65 -14.96
C PRO A 146 12.48 -9.13 -15.24
N SER A 147 13.29 -10.04 -14.70
CA SER A 147 13.11 -11.49 -14.83
C SER A 147 11.80 -12.02 -14.22
N ARG A 148 11.14 -11.22 -13.38
CA ARG A 148 9.86 -11.55 -12.72
C ARG A 148 8.65 -10.82 -13.28
N TYR A 149 8.81 -10.05 -14.36
CA TYR A 149 7.70 -9.31 -14.97
C TYR A 149 6.65 -10.23 -15.58
N SER A 150 7.05 -11.42 -16.06
CA SER A 150 6.12 -12.38 -16.70
C SER A 150 4.94 -12.74 -15.82
N GLU A 151 5.14 -12.97 -14.54
CA GLU A 151 4.09 -13.35 -13.59
C GLU A 151 3.01 -12.24 -13.48
N MET A 152 3.43 -10.99 -13.34
CA MET A 152 2.51 -9.84 -13.30
C MET A 152 1.83 -9.62 -14.65
N LEU A 153 2.56 -9.73 -15.77
CA LEU A 153 2.02 -9.55 -17.11
C LEU A 153 1.01 -10.66 -17.47
N ASP A 154 1.18 -11.86 -16.96
CA ASP A 154 0.21 -12.95 -17.13
C ASP A 154 -1.09 -12.66 -16.36
N MET A 155 -1.05 -12.01 -15.19
CA MET A 155 -2.26 -11.55 -14.49
C MET A 155 -3.01 -10.50 -15.33
N ILE A 156 -2.29 -9.55 -15.92
CA ILE A 156 -2.88 -8.54 -16.82
C ILE A 156 -3.49 -9.22 -18.05
N LYS A 157 -2.74 -10.10 -18.71
CA LYS A 157 -3.20 -10.82 -19.91
C LYS A 157 -4.44 -11.67 -19.67
N THR A 158 -4.58 -12.23 -18.48
CA THR A 158 -5.75 -13.05 -18.10
C THR A 158 -6.91 -12.23 -17.54
N GLY A 159 -6.78 -10.90 -17.45
CA GLY A 159 -7.80 -10.00 -16.93
C GLY A 159 -7.98 -10.06 -15.41
N LYS A 160 -7.03 -10.66 -14.68
CA LYS A 160 -7.05 -10.66 -13.21
C LYS A 160 -6.58 -9.34 -12.61
N LEU A 161 -5.81 -8.59 -13.37
CA LEU A 161 -5.28 -7.28 -12.97
C LEU A 161 -5.43 -6.30 -14.13
N ASP A 162 -6.10 -5.20 -13.92
CA ASP A 162 -6.23 -4.12 -14.90
C ASP A 162 -5.54 -2.83 -14.39
N PRO A 163 -4.29 -2.57 -14.81
CA PRO A 163 -3.59 -1.37 -14.37
C PRO A 163 -4.22 -0.06 -14.86
N THR A 164 -5.13 -0.10 -15.83
CA THR A 164 -5.80 1.11 -16.31
C THR A 164 -6.76 1.69 -15.28
N GLU A 165 -7.27 0.89 -14.36
CA GLU A 165 -8.10 1.35 -13.24
C GLU A 165 -7.36 2.28 -12.27
N LEU A 166 -6.02 2.25 -12.28
CA LEU A 166 -5.18 3.13 -11.46
C LEU A 166 -4.93 4.50 -12.10
N VAL A 167 -5.18 4.64 -13.40
CA VAL A 167 -4.95 5.90 -14.12
C VAL A 167 -6.00 6.92 -13.69
N SER A 168 -5.54 8.02 -13.07
CA SER A 168 -6.41 9.11 -12.62
C SER A 168 -6.69 10.12 -13.74
N GLU A 169 -5.66 10.41 -14.54
CA GLU A 169 -5.73 11.38 -15.63
C GLU A 169 -4.62 11.13 -16.65
N THR A 170 -4.79 11.68 -17.83
CA THR A 170 -3.72 11.78 -18.85
C THR A 170 -3.29 13.23 -18.98
N ILE A 171 -1.98 13.46 -19.01
CA ILE A 171 -1.38 14.79 -19.03
C ILE A 171 -0.42 14.95 -20.20
N SER A 172 -0.10 16.21 -20.55
CA SER A 172 0.97 16.57 -21.47
C SER A 172 2.32 16.63 -20.75
N ILE A 173 3.41 16.67 -21.53
CA ILE A 173 4.76 16.79 -20.97
C ILE A 173 4.97 18.13 -20.23
N ASP A 174 4.28 19.19 -20.63
CA ASP A 174 4.38 20.50 -20.00
C ASP A 174 3.75 20.54 -18.61
N GLU A 175 2.78 19.67 -18.32
CA GLU A 175 2.10 19.57 -17.02
C GLU A 175 2.88 18.71 -15.99
N VAL A 176 3.88 17.93 -16.45
CA VAL A 176 4.64 17.03 -15.58
C VAL A 176 5.32 17.73 -14.38
N PRO A 177 5.95 18.92 -14.54
CA PRO A 177 6.58 19.61 -13.40
C PRO A 177 5.59 19.94 -12.27
N ASP A 178 4.39 20.42 -12.62
CA ASP A 178 3.36 20.79 -11.64
C ASP A 178 2.82 19.54 -10.92
N LYS A 179 2.64 18.43 -11.67
CA LYS A 179 2.24 17.15 -11.06
C LYS A 179 3.29 16.57 -10.12
N LEU A 180 4.57 16.69 -10.46
CA LEU A 180 5.65 16.26 -9.56
C LEU A 180 5.71 17.11 -8.28
N ALA A 181 5.43 18.42 -8.39
CA ALA A 181 5.34 19.29 -7.21
C ALA A 181 4.16 18.87 -6.31
N ALA A 182 2.96 18.65 -6.88
CA ALA A 182 1.80 18.18 -6.13
C ALA A 182 2.01 16.83 -5.43
N MET A 183 2.80 15.93 -6.02
CA MET A 183 3.17 14.66 -5.36
C MET A 183 3.97 14.88 -4.07
N SER A 184 4.79 15.93 -4.00
CA SER A 184 5.57 16.26 -2.80
C SER A 184 4.69 16.75 -1.65
N ASP A 185 3.52 17.29 -1.96
CA ASP A 185 2.52 17.77 -0.99
C ASP A 185 1.45 16.71 -0.67
N TYR A 186 1.65 15.47 -1.17
CA TYR A 186 0.69 14.35 -1.07
C TYR A 186 -0.69 14.63 -1.69
N ASP A 187 -0.81 15.68 -2.52
CA ASP A 187 -2.02 16.14 -3.20
C ASP A 187 -2.14 15.53 -4.60
N THR A 188 -2.08 14.19 -4.65
CA THR A 188 -2.30 13.45 -5.91
C THR A 188 -3.19 12.24 -5.67
N MET A 189 -4.09 12.01 -6.64
CA MET A 189 -4.97 10.85 -6.68
C MET A 189 -4.53 9.90 -7.78
N GLY A 190 -4.39 8.61 -7.46
CA GLY A 190 -4.07 7.57 -8.44
C GLY A 190 -2.71 7.78 -9.13
N ILE A 191 -2.66 7.47 -10.41
CA ILE A 191 -1.45 7.58 -11.24
C ILE A 191 -1.73 8.46 -12.47
N PRO A 192 -1.22 9.70 -12.52
CA PRO A 192 -1.25 10.49 -13.75
C PRO A 192 -0.31 9.89 -14.79
N VAL A 193 -0.76 9.82 -16.05
CA VAL A 193 0.02 9.26 -17.16
C VAL A 193 0.29 10.33 -18.21
N CYS A 194 1.56 10.64 -18.44
CA CYS A 194 1.94 11.50 -19.55
C CYS A 194 1.77 10.74 -20.87
N SER A 195 0.85 11.20 -21.72
CA SER A 195 0.54 10.59 -23.02
C SER A 195 0.74 11.53 -24.20
N ASP A 196 0.93 12.83 -23.95
CA ASP A 196 1.22 13.83 -24.96
C ASP A 196 2.63 14.38 -24.73
N PHE A 197 3.47 14.19 -25.73
CA PHE A 197 4.90 14.61 -25.75
C PHE A 197 5.16 15.74 -26.75
N SER A 198 4.09 16.35 -27.31
CA SER A 198 4.23 17.44 -28.31
C SER A 198 4.29 18.81 -27.66
#